data_8d1bcf9b19b98952559e45a7796eacc4
#
_entry.id   8d1bcf9b19b98952559e45a7796eacc4
#
_cell.length_a   1.000
_cell.length_b   1.000
_cell.length_c   1.000
_cell.angle_alpha   90.00
_cell.angle_beta   90.00
_cell.angle_gamma   90.00
#
_symmetry.space_group_name_H-M   'P 1'
#
loop_
_entity.id
_entity.type
_entity.pdbx_description
1 polymer ?
#
loop_
_entity_poly.entity_id
_entity_poly.type
_entity_poly.pdbx_seq_one_letter_code
_entity_poly.pdbx_strand_id
1 'polypeptide(L)'
;MRQKVMRTTTAGSIVAGLLAAGLFVGTPGRAVADPSESTQSVPAVQEDPMYAEGVKAVKRGDYPGAIRVLEAVVSRDGRNADAYNWLAYSIRQTGDARRAIPIYQKALAIAPKHKGAHEYIGEAYLVLGDLAKAKEHLAVLNKLCFFPCEEYSDLKKAVQAYEASGGRIKPTSTQTQ
;
A
#
# COMPACT_ATOMS: atom_id res chain seq x y z
N MET A 1 -36.13 11.78 -23.63
CA MET A 1 -37.13 12.20 -22.63
C MET A 1 -36.46 13.10 -21.60
N ARG A 2 -37.05 14.21 -21.38
CA ARG A 2 -36.71 15.45 -20.70
C ARG A 2 -36.10 15.35 -19.32
N GLN A 3 -35.06 16.13 -19.14
CA GLN A 3 -34.47 16.66 -17.93
C GLN A 3 -35.44 17.34 -17.00
N LYS A 4 -35.25 17.27 -15.70
CA LYS A 4 -35.84 18.21 -14.75
C LYS A 4 -34.77 18.67 -13.74
N VAL A 5 -34.30 19.87 -14.03
CA VAL A 5 -33.48 20.68 -13.12
C VAL A 5 -34.41 21.30 -12.09
N MET A 6 -34.11 21.14 -10.81
CA MET A 6 -34.72 21.92 -9.74
C MET A 6 -33.67 22.81 -9.08
N ARG A 7 -33.77 24.09 -9.35
CA ARG A 7 -33.14 25.18 -8.60
C ARG A 7 -34.06 25.54 -7.42
N THR A 8 -33.51 25.63 -6.23
CA THR A 8 -34.16 26.34 -5.14
C THR A 8 -33.23 27.44 -4.63
N THR A 9 -33.60 28.64 -4.94
CA THR A 9 -33.18 29.91 -4.35
C THR A 9 -33.89 30.07 -3.00
N THR A 10 -33.18 30.46 -1.94
CA THR A 10 -33.83 31.08 -0.80
C THR A 10 -33.01 32.29 -0.32
N ALA A 11 -33.73 33.41 -0.31
CA ALA A 11 -33.26 34.73 0.01
C ALA A 11 -33.14 35.00 1.53
N GLY A 12 -32.21 35.83 1.89
CA GLY A 12 -32.29 37.02 2.69
C GLY A 12 -32.92 37.00 4.11
N SER A 13 -32.13 37.43 5.07
CA SER A 13 -32.62 38.27 6.15
C SER A 13 -31.48 39.07 6.76
N ILE A 14 -31.55 40.36 6.51
CA ILE A 14 -30.79 41.42 7.15
C ILE A 14 -31.50 41.71 8.48
N VAL A 15 -30.76 41.63 9.57
CA VAL A 15 -31.22 42.24 10.84
C VAL A 15 -30.15 43.24 11.30
N ALA A 16 -30.54 44.51 11.23
CA ALA A 16 -29.82 45.63 11.85
C ALA A 16 -30.27 45.76 13.31
N GLY A 17 -29.34 46.03 14.19
CA GLY A 17 -29.68 46.25 15.60
C GLY A 17 -28.54 46.77 16.47
N LEU A 18 -28.46 48.09 16.55
CA LEU A 18 -28.18 48.95 17.74
C LEU A 18 -26.79 48.88 18.44
N LEU A 19 -26.16 50.03 18.32
CA LEU A 19 -25.10 50.62 19.16
C LEU A 19 -25.49 50.67 20.64
N ALA A 20 -24.60 50.18 21.50
CA ALA A 20 -24.52 50.57 22.89
C ALA A 20 -23.07 50.90 23.25
N ALA A 21 -22.80 52.18 23.46
CA ALA A 21 -21.55 52.69 23.97
C ALA A 21 -21.45 52.39 25.50
N GLY A 22 -20.53 51.50 25.86
CA GLY A 22 -20.12 51.22 27.23
C GLY A 22 -18.68 51.61 27.46
N LEU A 23 -18.42 52.71 28.16
CA LEU A 23 -17.13 53.05 28.71
C LEU A 23 -16.72 51.96 29.73
N PHE A 24 -15.67 51.21 29.39
CA PHE A 24 -14.98 50.34 30.36
C PHE A 24 -13.61 50.91 30.67
N VAL A 25 -13.45 51.36 31.91
CA VAL A 25 -12.23 51.81 32.55
C VAL A 25 -11.24 50.65 32.56
N GLY A 26 -10.05 50.88 32.01
CA GLY A 26 -9.00 49.88 31.93
C GLY A 26 -8.37 49.55 33.27
N THR A 27 -8.29 48.25 33.56
CA THR A 27 -7.28 47.69 34.49
C THR A 27 -6.17 47.06 33.64
N PRO A 28 -4.89 47.24 33.96
CA PRO A 28 -3.82 46.55 33.24
C PRO A 28 -3.83 45.08 33.67
N GLY A 29 -4.60 44.29 32.96
CA GLY A 29 -4.59 42.84 33.07
C GLY A 29 -3.28 42.30 32.47
N ARG A 30 -2.55 41.64 33.31
CA ARG A 30 -1.36 40.86 33.05
C ARG A 30 -1.61 39.98 31.81
N ALA A 31 -0.83 40.18 30.73
CA ALA A 31 -0.85 39.32 29.56
C ALA A 31 -0.44 37.92 30.03
N VAL A 32 -1.41 37.03 30.15
CA VAL A 32 -1.17 35.60 30.17
C VAL A 32 -0.77 35.26 28.73
N ALA A 33 0.48 34.91 28.53
CA ALA A 33 0.95 34.38 27.27
C ALA A 33 0.13 33.10 26.99
N ASP A 34 -0.73 33.22 26.00
CA ASP A 34 -1.40 32.07 25.38
C ASP A 34 -0.30 31.18 24.83
N PRO A 35 -0.14 29.94 25.28
CA PRO A 35 0.75 29.02 24.58
C PRO A 35 0.07 28.70 23.26
N SER A 36 0.38 29.52 22.26
CA SER A 36 0.09 29.18 20.85
C SER A 36 0.69 27.83 20.61
N GLU A 37 -0.15 26.84 20.75
CA GLU A 37 0.05 25.49 20.31
C GLU A 37 0.49 25.57 18.83
N SER A 38 1.79 25.57 18.64
CA SER A 38 2.37 25.37 17.33
C SER A 38 1.94 23.95 16.94
N THR A 39 0.82 23.86 16.27
CA THR A 39 0.47 22.67 15.48
C THR A 39 1.57 22.55 14.43
N GLN A 40 2.70 21.95 14.83
CA GLN A 40 3.65 21.43 13.91
C GLN A 40 2.89 20.36 13.16
N SER A 41 2.40 20.72 11.97
CA SER A 41 1.91 19.76 10.99
C SER A 41 3.04 18.75 10.81
N VAL A 42 2.82 17.54 11.35
CA VAL A 42 3.71 16.41 11.08
C VAL A 42 3.86 16.37 9.57
N PRO A 43 5.06 16.53 9.00
CA PRO A 43 5.21 16.48 7.56
C PRO A 43 4.62 15.15 7.11
N ALA A 44 3.65 15.20 6.19
CA ALA A 44 3.12 14.02 5.54
C ALA A 44 4.34 13.22 5.08
N VAL A 45 4.41 11.94 5.50
CA VAL A 45 5.49 11.05 5.07
C VAL A 45 5.51 11.10 3.56
N GLN A 46 6.45 11.85 3.02
CA GLN A 46 6.55 12.07 1.59
C GLN A 46 6.99 10.73 1.00
N GLU A 47 6.08 10.05 0.32
CA GLU A 47 6.41 8.79 -0.35
C GLU A 47 7.63 9.04 -1.25
N ASP A 48 8.60 8.16 -1.16
CA ASP A 48 9.79 8.23 -2.01
C ASP A 48 9.39 8.26 -3.49
N PRO A 49 9.64 9.34 -4.25
CA PRO A 49 9.25 9.45 -5.65
C PRO A 49 9.78 8.30 -6.52
N MET A 50 10.98 7.78 -6.18
CA MET A 50 11.54 6.62 -6.89
C MET A 50 10.78 5.34 -6.57
N TYR A 51 10.32 5.17 -5.32
CA TYR A 51 9.46 4.04 -4.99
C TYR A 51 8.15 4.09 -5.78
N ALA A 52 7.51 5.25 -5.82
CA ALA A 52 6.29 5.45 -6.61
C ALA A 52 6.50 5.16 -8.10
N GLU A 53 7.64 5.58 -8.68
CA GLU A 53 7.99 5.28 -10.08
C GLU A 53 8.21 3.77 -10.29
N GLY A 54 8.89 3.11 -9.36
CA GLY A 54 9.06 1.65 -9.39
C GLY A 54 7.74 0.90 -9.39
N VAL A 55 6.81 1.26 -8.50
CA VAL A 55 5.46 0.68 -8.45
C VAL A 55 4.68 0.96 -9.74
N LYS A 56 4.80 2.16 -10.29
CA LYS A 56 4.18 2.51 -11.58
C LYS A 56 4.72 1.67 -12.73
N ALA A 57 6.03 1.37 -12.74
CA ALA A 57 6.62 0.48 -13.73
C ALA A 57 6.08 -0.95 -13.58
N VAL A 58 5.94 -1.46 -12.36
CA VAL A 58 5.28 -2.77 -12.10
C VAL A 58 3.88 -2.80 -12.68
N LYS A 59 3.06 -1.78 -12.38
CA LYS A 59 1.66 -1.70 -12.86
C LYS A 59 1.53 -1.64 -14.38
N ARG A 60 2.57 -1.16 -15.09
CA ARG A 60 2.62 -1.17 -16.57
C ARG A 60 3.19 -2.47 -17.13
N GLY A 61 3.61 -3.41 -16.30
CA GLY A 61 4.29 -4.63 -16.75
C GLY A 61 5.75 -4.42 -17.19
N ASP A 62 6.32 -3.23 -16.98
CA ASP A 62 7.74 -2.96 -17.24
C ASP A 62 8.59 -3.49 -16.08
N TYR A 63 8.67 -4.80 -15.98
CA TYR A 63 9.42 -5.45 -14.89
C TYR A 63 10.93 -5.16 -14.94
N PRO A 64 11.59 -5.12 -16.10
CA PRO A 64 13.00 -4.72 -16.17
C PRO A 64 13.24 -3.28 -15.70
N GLY A 65 12.34 -2.35 -16.04
CA GLY A 65 12.36 -0.97 -15.57
C GLY A 65 12.12 -0.89 -14.06
N ALA A 66 11.12 -1.62 -13.57
CA ALA A 66 10.80 -1.71 -12.13
C ALA A 66 11.99 -2.22 -11.31
N ILE A 67 12.67 -3.28 -11.78
CA ILE A 67 13.85 -3.85 -11.11
C ILE A 67 14.92 -2.78 -10.93
N ARG A 68 15.30 -2.06 -12.00
CA ARG A 68 16.35 -1.02 -11.91
C ARG A 68 16.01 0.07 -10.90
N VAL A 69 14.76 0.54 -10.91
CA VAL A 69 14.32 1.60 -10.01
C VAL A 69 14.23 1.11 -8.57
N LEU A 70 13.63 -0.06 -8.34
CA LEU A 70 13.45 -0.62 -7.00
C LEU A 70 14.76 -1.09 -6.37
N GLU A 71 15.75 -1.57 -7.15
CA GLU A 71 17.10 -1.84 -6.67
C GLU A 71 17.76 -0.56 -6.11
N ALA A 72 17.59 0.58 -6.78
CA ALA A 72 18.07 1.87 -6.28
C ALA A 72 17.33 2.30 -4.99
N VAL A 73 16.01 2.05 -4.90
CA VAL A 73 15.24 2.34 -3.69
C VAL A 73 15.74 1.52 -2.51
N VAL A 74 15.85 0.20 -2.63
CA VAL A 74 16.28 -0.68 -1.52
C VAL A 74 17.76 -0.51 -1.17
N SER A 75 18.58 -0.02 -2.09
CA SER A 75 19.97 0.34 -1.82
C SER A 75 20.08 1.59 -0.95
N ARG A 76 19.17 2.53 -1.12
CA ARG A 76 19.10 3.80 -0.39
C ARG A 76 18.35 3.65 0.93
N ASP A 77 17.25 2.90 0.93
CA ASP A 77 16.46 2.58 2.12
C ASP A 77 16.32 1.05 2.25
N GLY A 78 17.28 0.45 2.93
CA GLY A 78 17.30 -0.99 3.21
C GLY A 78 16.21 -1.48 4.18
N ARG A 79 15.30 -0.61 4.62
CA ARG A 79 14.19 -0.95 5.54
C ARG A 79 12.82 -0.83 4.89
N ASN A 80 12.75 -0.53 3.60
CA ASN A 80 11.50 -0.46 2.86
C ASN A 80 11.05 -1.87 2.43
N ALA A 81 10.20 -2.50 3.25
CA ALA A 81 9.67 -3.85 2.98
C ALA A 81 8.84 -3.92 1.69
N ASP A 82 8.05 -2.90 1.41
CA ASP A 82 7.23 -2.82 0.19
C ASP A 82 8.09 -2.76 -1.07
N ALA A 83 9.20 -2.01 -1.02
CA ALA A 83 10.13 -1.92 -2.14
C ALA A 83 10.81 -3.28 -2.41
N TYR A 84 11.23 -4.00 -1.35
CA TYR A 84 11.73 -5.38 -1.51
C TYR A 84 10.66 -6.31 -2.07
N ASN A 85 9.42 -6.20 -1.62
CA ASN A 85 8.32 -7.02 -2.14
C ASN A 85 8.09 -6.79 -3.64
N TRP A 86 8.00 -5.53 -4.08
CA TRP A 86 7.81 -5.20 -5.49
C TRP A 86 9.03 -5.54 -6.37
N LEU A 87 10.24 -5.40 -5.82
CA LEU A 87 11.46 -5.84 -6.50
C LEU A 87 11.44 -7.35 -6.75
N ALA A 88 11.15 -8.13 -5.71
CA ALA A 88 11.06 -9.58 -5.81
C ALA A 88 9.95 -10.02 -6.76
N TYR A 89 8.78 -9.37 -6.70
CA TYR A 89 7.68 -9.59 -7.64
C TYR A 89 8.14 -9.38 -9.09
N SER A 90 8.79 -8.25 -9.38
CA SER A 90 9.28 -7.93 -10.71
C SER A 90 10.29 -8.96 -11.22
N ILE A 91 11.21 -9.39 -10.37
CA ILE A 91 12.19 -10.46 -10.71
C ILE A 91 11.47 -11.79 -11.01
N ARG A 92 10.48 -12.16 -10.19
CA ARG A 92 9.68 -13.37 -10.45
C ARG A 92 8.94 -13.29 -11.78
N GLN A 93 8.39 -12.13 -12.13
CA GLN A 93 7.68 -11.91 -13.39
C GLN A 93 8.61 -11.99 -14.62
N THR A 94 9.91 -11.75 -14.46
CA THR A 94 10.89 -12.01 -15.52
C THR A 94 11.28 -13.50 -15.63
N GLY A 95 10.67 -14.39 -14.84
CA GLY A 95 10.88 -15.84 -14.87
C GLY A 95 11.92 -16.34 -13.85
N ASP A 96 12.56 -15.46 -13.08
CA ASP A 96 13.59 -15.85 -12.11
C ASP A 96 13.03 -15.94 -10.67
N ALA A 97 12.15 -16.92 -10.46
CA ALA A 97 11.58 -17.17 -9.14
C ALA A 97 12.65 -17.51 -8.09
N ARG A 98 13.76 -18.16 -8.50
CA ARG A 98 14.84 -18.53 -7.58
C ARG A 98 15.54 -17.30 -7.02
N ARG A 99 15.83 -16.30 -7.85
CA ARG A 99 16.42 -15.03 -7.40
C ARG A 99 15.45 -14.19 -6.58
N ALA A 100 14.14 -14.31 -6.81
CA ALA A 100 13.13 -13.55 -6.07
C ALA A 100 13.00 -13.99 -4.60
N ILE A 101 13.15 -15.29 -4.28
CA ILE A 101 12.99 -15.85 -2.93
C ILE A 101 13.78 -15.08 -1.86
N PRO A 102 15.11 -14.92 -1.94
CA PRO A 102 15.87 -14.23 -0.90
C PRO A 102 15.47 -12.75 -0.76
N ILE A 103 14.92 -12.14 -1.78
CA ILE A 103 14.47 -10.74 -1.75
C ILE A 103 13.12 -10.63 -1.03
N TYR A 104 12.18 -11.55 -1.26
CA TYR A 104 10.96 -11.65 -0.45
C TYR A 104 11.28 -11.93 1.01
N GLN A 105 12.26 -12.78 1.29
CA GLN A 105 12.70 -13.06 2.66
C GLN A 105 13.23 -11.79 3.36
N LYS A 106 13.91 -10.88 2.64
CA LYS A 106 14.29 -9.57 3.18
C LYS A 106 13.06 -8.72 3.53
N ALA A 107 12.06 -8.67 2.64
CA ALA A 107 10.80 -7.98 2.93
C ALA A 107 10.15 -8.53 4.21
N LEU A 108 10.09 -9.85 4.36
CA LEU A 108 9.49 -10.51 5.53
C LEU A 108 10.35 -10.39 6.80
N ALA A 109 11.67 -10.27 6.67
CA ALA A 109 12.54 -9.97 7.81
C ALA A 109 12.30 -8.57 8.38
N ILE A 110 11.96 -7.59 7.52
CA ILE A 110 11.62 -6.22 7.92
C ILE A 110 10.18 -6.16 8.44
N ALA A 111 9.25 -6.76 7.71
CA ALA A 111 7.82 -6.75 8.00
C ALA A 111 7.25 -8.19 8.02
N PRO A 112 7.33 -8.91 9.16
CA PRO A 112 6.92 -10.32 9.25
C PRO A 112 5.43 -10.58 8.98
N LYS A 113 4.60 -9.53 8.98
CA LYS A 113 3.16 -9.62 8.70
C LYS A 113 2.78 -9.07 7.32
N HIS A 114 3.73 -8.84 6.45
CA HIS A 114 3.50 -8.30 5.12
C HIS A 114 2.77 -9.32 4.23
N LYS A 115 1.46 -9.16 4.10
CA LYS A 115 0.60 -10.14 3.42
C LYS A 115 0.99 -10.37 1.96
N GLY A 116 1.20 -9.32 1.17
CA GLY A 116 1.63 -9.47 -0.22
C GLY A 116 2.97 -10.21 -0.38
N ALA A 117 3.92 -10.04 0.56
CA ALA A 117 5.16 -10.79 0.51
C ALA A 117 4.95 -12.28 0.84
N HIS A 118 4.04 -12.62 1.75
CA HIS A 118 3.66 -14.02 2.00
C HIS A 118 2.95 -14.65 0.81
N GLU A 119 2.07 -13.92 0.14
CA GLU A 119 1.41 -14.38 -1.08
C GLU A 119 2.43 -14.67 -2.17
N TYR A 120 3.21 -13.67 -2.55
CA TYR A 120 4.09 -13.76 -3.72
C TYR A 120 5.27 -14.70 -3.53
N ILE A 121 5.82 -14.84 -2.32
CA ILE A 121 6.84 -15.87 -2.05
C ILE A 121 6.23 -17.26 -2.09
N GLY A 122 4.98 -17.42 -1.63
CA GLY A 122 4.24 -18.68 -1.76
C GLY A 122 4.07 -19.10 -3.22
N GLU A 123 3.67 -18.15 -4.08
CA GLU A 123 3.59 -18.39 -5.53
C GLU A 123 4.96 -18.70 -6.14
N ALA A 124 6.03 -18.01 -5.70
CA ALA A 124 7.38 -18.29 -6.17
C ALA A 124 7.83 -19.72 -5.79
N TYR A 125 7.46 -20.20 -4.62
CA TYR A 125 7.72 -21.59 -4.23
C TYR A 125 6.95 -22.60 -5.09
N LEU A 126 5.71 -22.29 -5.46
CA LEU A 126 4.96 -23.15 -6.39
C LEU A 126 5.66 -23.23 -7.76
N VAL A 127 6.15 -22.10 -8.27
CA VAL A 127 6.93 -22.08 -9.53
C VAL A 127 8.18 -22.97 -9.44
N LEU A 128 8.79 -23.06 -8.26
CA LEU A 128 9.96 -23.90 -7.99
C LEU A 128 9.62 -25.35 -7.62
N GLY A 129 8.34 -25.70 -7.55
CA GLY A 129 7.89 -27.05 -7.19
C GLY A 129 7.82 -27.34 -5.69
N ASP A 130 8.02 -26.31 -4.84
CA ASP A 130 8.01 -26.47 -3.38
C ASP A 130 6.63 -26.17 -2.81
N LEU A 131 5.70 -27.12 -3.01
CA LEU A 131 4.33 -27.01 -2.47
C LEU A 131 4.31 -26.88 -0.95
N ALA A 132 5.26 -27.52 -0.24
CA ALA A 132 5.29 -27.50 1.22
C ALA A 132 5.50 -26.07 1.73
N LYS A 133 6.49 -25.35 1.20
CA LYS A 133 6.73 -23.96 1.56
C LYS A 133 5.61 -23.02 1.14
N ALA A 134 5.00 -23.25 -0.02
CA ALA A 134 3.84 -22.46 -0.42
C ALA A 134 2.68 -22.59 0.59
N LYS A 135 2.42 -23.81 1.09
CA LYS A 135 1.41 -24.05 2.13
C LYS A 135 1.77 -23.45 3.48
N GLU A 136 3.05 -23.36 3.85
CA GLU A 136 3.49 -22.66 5.05
C GLU A 136 3.10 -21.17 4.99
N HIS A 137 3.38 -20.50 3.87
CA HIS A 137 2.99 -19.10 3.67
C HIS A 137 1.48 -18.92 3.63
N LEU A 138 0.74 -19.84 3.01
CA LEU A 138 -0.73 -19.84 3.03
C LEU A 138 -1.27 -19.96 4.47
N ALA A 139 -0.66 -20.81 5.30
CA ALA A 139 -1.05 -20.96 6.70
C ALA A 139 -0.77 -19.69 7.53
N VAL A 140 0.30 -18.96 7.21
CA VAL A 140 0.56 -17.65 7.81
C VAL A 140 -0.52 -16.65 7.41
N LEU A 141 -0.85 -16.55 6.13
CA LEU A 141 -1.92 -15.66 5.65
C LEU A 141 -3.27 -15.97 6.29
N ASN A 142 -3.61 -17.25 6.47
CA ASN A 142 -4.83 -17.66 7.16
C ASN A 142 -4.90 -17.12 8.61
N LYS A 143 -3.77 -16.99 9.29
CA LYS A 143 -3.69 -16.43 10.64
C LYS A 143 -3.70 -14.89 10.64
N LEU A 144 -3.15 -14.25 9.61
CA LEU A 144 -3.08 -12.81 9.50
C LEU A 144 -4.40 -12.17 9.05
N CYS A 145 -5.23 -12.92 8.32
CA CYS A 145 -6.50 -12.45 7.76
C CYS A 145 -7.65 -12.89 8.66
N PHE A 146 -8.19 -11.97 9.45
CA PHE A 146 -9.37 -12.26 10.29
C PHE A 146 -10.61 -12.59 9.45
N PHE A 147 -10.78 -11.92 8.30
CA PHE A 147 -11.68 -12.32 7.21
C PHE A 147 -10.85 -12.71 6.00
N PRO A 148 -11.39 -13.52 5.06
CA PRO A 148 -10.65 -13.84 3.84
C PRO A 148 -10.18 -12.55 3.16
N CYS A 149 -8.87 -12.36 3.11
CA CYS A 149 -8.23 -11.27 2.38
C CYS A 149 -7.85 -11.75 0.98
N GLU A 150 -7.56 -10.81 0.08
CA GLU A 150 -7.22 -11.11 -1.31
C GLU A 150 -5.99 -12.00 -1.38
N GLU A 151 -4.93 -11.65 -0.64
CA GLU A 151 -3.66 -12.39 -0.63
C GLU A 151 -3.81 -13.86 -0.20
N TYR A 152 -4.65 -14.11 0.81
CA TYR A 152 -4.97 -15.48 1.22
C TYR A 152 -5.75 -16.23 0.13
N SER A 153 -6.74 -15.56 -0.46
CA SER A 153 -7.62 -16.16 -1.46
C SER A 153 -6.84 -16.51 -2.72
N ASP A 154 -5.92 -15.67 -3.14
CA ASP A 154 -5.17 -15.85 -4.37
C ASP A 154 -4.08 -16.92 -4.21
N LEU A 155 -3.32 -16.90 -3.12
CA LEU A 155 -2.37 -17.99 -2.86
C LEU A 155 -3.10 -19.33 -2.66
N LYS A 156 -4.27 -19.34 -2.03
CA LYS A 156 -5.07 -20.57 -1.89
C LYS A 156 -5.50 -21.12 -3.24
N LYS A 157 -5.96 -20.27 -4.15
CA LYS A 157 -6.31 -20.67 -5.53
C LYS A 157 -5.07 -21.20 -6.27
N ALA A 158 -3.93 -20.54 -6.13
CA ALA A 158 -2.69 -20.99 -6.74
C ALA A 158 -2.25 -22.38 -6.24
N VAL A 159 -2.31 -22.61 -4.92
CA VAL A 159 -2.02 -23.92 -4.32
C VAL A 159 -2.97 -25.00 -4.85
N GLN A 160 -4.26 -24.73 -4.88
CA GLN A 160 -5.25 -25.68 -5.39
C GLN A 160 -5.04 -26.01 -6.86
N ALA A 161 -4.76 -24.99 -7.69
CA ALA A 161 -4.46 -25.19 -9.10
C ALA A 161 -3.19 -26.02 -9.31
N TYR A 162 -2.16 -25.79 -8.50
CA TYR A 162 -0.93 -26.60 -8.52
C TYR A 162 -1.20 -28.06 -8.18
N GLU A 163 -1.95 -28.36 -7.15
CA GLU A 163 -2.33 -29.70 -6.75
C GLU A 163 -3.15 -30.40 -7.84
N ALA A 164 -4.16 -29.72 -8.38
CA ALA A 164 -5.01 -30.26 -9.45
C ALA A 164 -4.23 -30.56 -10.75
N SER A 165 -3.16 -29.81 -11.03
CA SER A 165 -2.31 -30.00 -12.21
C SER A 165 -1.25 -31.11 -12.04
N GLY A 166 -1.19 -31.76 -10.90
CA GLY A 166 -0.15 -32.72 -10.56
C GLY A 166 1.24 -32.10 -10.44
N GLY A 167 1.31 -30.86 -9.94
CA GLY A 167 2.57 -30.16 -9.70
C GLY A 167 3.12 -29.40 -10.92
N ARG A 168 2.28 -29.16 -11.91
CA ARG A 168 2.66 -28.37 -13.10
C ARG A 168 2.00 -26.99 -13.03
N ILE A 169 2.81 -25.95 -12.75
CA ILE A 169 2.35 -24.58 -12.98
C ILE A 169 2.70 -24.20 -14.42
N LYS A 170 1.69 -23.81 -15.20
CA LYS A 170 1.96 -22.91 -16.30
C LYS A 170 2.37 -21.57 -15.68
N PRO A 171 3.51 -20.97 -16.06
CA PRO A 171 3.80 -19.61 -15.64
C PRO A 171 2.60 -18.77 -16.04
N THR A 172 1.95 -18.16 -15.06
CA THR A 172 0.87 -17.21 -15.32
C THR A 172 1.54 -15.98 -15.90
N SER A 173 1.74 -16.00 -17.19
CA SER A 173 1.94 -14.79 -17.96
C SER A 173 0.60 -14.07 -17.92
N THR A 174 0.62 -12.87 -17.39
CA THR A 174 -0.36 -11.84 -17.67
C THR A 174 -1.69 -11.93 -16.91
N GLN A 175 -1.80 -11.20 -15.85
CA GLN A 175 -3.02 -10.44 -15.70
C GLN A 175 -2.78 -9.04 -16.27
N THR A 176 -3.09 -8.94 -17.57
CA THR A 176 -3.48 -7.69 -18.21
C THR A 176 -4.88 -7.40 -17.72
N GLN A 177 -5.06 -6.37 -16.91
CA GLN A 177 -6.17 -5.40 -16.97
C GLN A 177 -5.89 -4.23 -16.06
#